data_cc44a81afb13896c5be9797960fb0cde
#
_entry.id   cc44a81afb13896c5be9797960fb0cde
#
_cell.length_a   1.000
_cell.length_b   1.000
_cell.length_c   1.000
_cell.angle_alpha   90.00
_cell.angle_beta   90.00
_cell.angle_gamma   90.00
#
_symmetry.space_group_name_H-M   'P 1'
#
loop_
_entity.id
_entity.type
_entity.pdbx_description
1 polymer ?
#
loop_
_entity_poly.entity_id
_entity_poly.type
_entity_poly.pdbx_seq_one_letter_code
_entity_poly.pdbx_strand_id
1 'polypeptide(L)'
;LGFKNSGGSFIYHLENNQVYVGYIVDLNYKNPYLFPYMEFQRLKHHPKIAKVLEGGKRIAYGARAVTKGGLQSIPQSAFPGGALLGCSAGLVNLPRIKGNHNAMYSGIAAAEAAYTALQNGQSGDMLVAYDTALRQGPVGKDLKKVRNVAPLNARFGPLGGLALGGFDMWFQTLLGFSLFGTLKHGKTDAQSTQEAAKHQPIDYPKPDGKLSFDRLTNVSFAMTNHEESQPVHLKLADARIPISVNX
;
A
#
# COMPACT_ATOMS: atom_id res chain seq x y z
N LEU A 1 -4.59 -13.39 -9.95
CA LEU A 1 -5.63 -12.58 -9.29
C LEU A 1 -6.95 -12.57 -10.06
N GLY A 2 -6.90 -12.79 -11.38
CA GLY A 2 -8.09 -12.67 -12.23
C GLY A 2 -8.52 -11.22 -12.39
N PHE A 3 -9.70 -11.02 -12.99
CA PHE A 3 -10.22 -9.68 -13.26
C PHE A 3 -10.98 -9.07 -12.08
N LYS A 4 -11.11 -9.81 -10.97
CA LYS A 4 -11.92 -9.36 -9.83
C LYS A 4 -11.07 -8.70 -8.73
N ASN A 5 -9.75 -8.87 -8.77
CA ASN A 5 -8.86 -8.34 -7.74
C ASN A 5 -7.79 -7.48 -8.39
N SER A 6 -7.58 -6.30 -7.82
CA SER A 6 -6.54 -5.40 -8.29
C SER A 6 -5.19 -5.81 -7.71
N GLY A 7 -4.14 -5.55 -8.47
CA GLY A 7 -2.79 -5.87 -8.07
C GLY A 7 -1.86 -5.82 -9.26
N GLY A 8 -0.64 -6.27 -9.06
CA GLY A 8 0.33 -6.27 -10.14
C GLY A 8 1.64 -6.90 -9.71
N SER A 9 2.59 -6.88 -10.61
CA SER A 9 3.92 -7.40 -10.32
C SER A 9 4.96 -6.53 -11.04
N PHE A 10 6.18 -6.63 -10.57
CA PHE A 10 7.29 -5.93 -11.20
C PHE A 10 8.54 -6.80 -11.13
N ILE A 11 9.44 -6.58 -12.09
CA ILE A 11 10.78 -7.14 -12.09
C ILE A 11 11.72 -5.99 -12.43
N TYR A 12 12.72 -5.79 -11.59
CA TYR A 12 13.81 -4.86 -11.85
C TYR A 12 15.11 -5.63 -11.91
N HIS A 13 15.86 -5.41 -12.98
CA HIS A 13 17.23 -5.90 -13.10
C HIS A 13 18.15 -4.87 -12.43
N LEU A 14 18.93 -5.34 -11.49
CA LEU A 14 19.82 -4.50 -10.70
C LEU A 14 21.28 -4.84 -11.03
N GLU A 15 22.18 -4.09 -10.43
CA GLU A 15 23.62 -4.32 -10.57
C GLU A 15 24.00 -5.68 -10.02
N ASN A 16 25.16 -6.19 -10.43
CA ASN A 16 25.72 -7.46 -9.96
C ASN A 16 24.80 -8.66 -10.22
N ASN A 17 24.12 -8.65 -11.37
CA ASN A 17 23.22 -9.72 -11.80
C ASN A 17 22.09 -10.01 -10.81
N GLN A 18 21.67 -8.99 -10.07
CA GLN A 18 20.56 -9.14 -9.15
C GLN A 18 19.22 -8.83 -9.83
N VAL A 19 18.17 -9.47 -9.33
CA VAL A 19 16.81 -9.25 -9.81
C VAL A 19 15.91 -8.99 -8.60
N TYR A 20 15.17 -7.90 -8.64
CA TYR A 20 14.18 -7.57 -7.63
C TYR A 20 12.80 -7.85 -8.19
N VAL A 21 12.16 -8.91 -7.71
CA VAL A 21 10.81 -9.29 -8.15
C VAL A 21 9.83 -9.01 -7.03
N GLY A 22 8.70 -8.40 -7.38
CA GLY A 22 7.68 -8.06 -6.40
C GLY A 22 6.27 -8.34 -6.90
N TYR A 23 5.35 -8.45 -5.94
CA TYR A 23 3.95 -8.73 -6.20
C TYR A 23 3.08 -7.89 -5.28
N ILE A 24 2.14 -7.21 -5.84
CA ILE A 24 1.25 -6.30 -5.11
C ILE A 24 -0.19 -6.85 -5.19
N VAL A 25 -0.88 -6.86 -4.06
CA VAL A 25 -2.29 -7.27 -4.00
C VAL A 25 -3.04 -6.20 -3.22
N ASP A 26 -4.13 -5.71 -3.80
CA ASP A 26 -5.05 -4.83 -3.08
C ASP A 26 -5.75 -5.65 -1.99
N LEU A 27 -5.80 -5.12 -0.78
CA LEU A 27 -6.31 -5.87 0.37
C LEU A 27 -7.83 -5.90 0.48
N ASN A 28 -8.54 -5.30 -0.51
CA ASN A 28 -10.00 -5.33 -0.56
C ASN A 28 -10.54 -6.55 -1.33
N TYR A 29 -9.78 -7.63 -1.41
CA TYR A 29 -10.23 -8.85 -2.09
C TYR A 29 -11.39 -9.49 -1.34
N LYS A 30 -12.30 -10.10 -2.11
CA LYS A 30 -13.54 -10.68 -1.58
C LYS A 30 -13.37 -12.09 -1.05
N ASN A 31 -12.51 -12.89 -1.70
CA ASN A 31 -12.31 -14.30 -1.37
C ASN A 31 -11.32 -14.43 -0.21
N PRO A 32 -11.76 -14.90 0.98
CA PRO A 32 -10.85 -15.03 2.13
C PRO A 32 -9.76 -16.08 1.94
N TYR A 33 -9.93 -16.99 0.98
CA TYR A 33 -8.89 -17.98 0.66
C TYR A 33 -7.75 -17.42 -0.17
N LEU A 34 -7.88 -16.18 -0.66
CA LEU A 34 -6.79 -15.54 -1.41
C LEU A 34 -5.66 -15.18 -0.42
N PHE A 35 -4.50 -15.76 -0.66
CA PHE A 35 -3.36 -15.59 0.22
C PHE A 35 -2.24 -14.85 -0.55
N PRO A 36 -2.02 -13.55 -0.32
CA PRO A 36 -1.07 -12.76 -1.11
C PRO A 36 0.32 -13.36 -1.19
N TYR A 37 0.81 -13.93 -0.09
CA TYR A 37 2.12 -14.58 -0.09
C TYR A 37 2.17 -15.73 -1.10
N MET A 38 1.16 -16.60 -1.09
CA MET A 38 1.14 -17.77 -2.00
C MET A 38 0.88 -17.35 -3.45
N GLU A 39 0.12 -16.26 -3.66
CA GLU A 39 -0.02 -15.70 -5.01
C GLU A 39 1.34 -15.26 -5.55
N PHE A 40 2.17 -14.65 -4.72
CA PHE A 40 3.53 -14.28 -5.11
C PHE A 40 4.38 -15.51 -5.41
N GLN A 41 4.29 -16.56 -4.58
CA GLN A 41 5.03 -17.79 -4.85
C GLN A 41 4.59 -18.42 -6.18
N ARG A 42 3.27 -18.45 -6.43
CA ARG A 42 2.71 -18.97 -7.69
C ARG A 42 3.18 -18.16 -8.90
N LEU A 43 3.24 -16.83 -8.77
CA LEU A 43 3.70 -15.96 -9.85
C LEU A 43 5.10 -16.32 -10.32
N LYS A 44 5.99 -16.71 -9.41
CA LYS A 44 7.38 -17.02 -9.75
C LYS A 44 7.50 -18.21 -10.69
N HIS A 45 6.48 -19.07 -10.74
CA HIS A 45 6.43 -20.21 -11.67
C HIS A 45 5.88 -19.86 -13.05
N HIS A 46 5.45 -18.62 -13.26
CA HIS A 46 5.02 -18.19 -14.60
C HIS A 46 6.22 -18.30 -15.56
N PRO A 47 6.08 -18.96 -16.73
CA PRO A 47 7.25 -19.27 -17.58
C PRO A 47 8.20 -18.10 -17.87
N LYS A 48 7.64 -16.90 -18.11
CA LYS A 48 8.47 -15.71 -18.39
C LYS A 48 9.24 -15.24 -17.16
N ILE A 49 8.69 -15.44 -15.97
CA ILE A 49 9.31 -15.02 -14.71
C ILE A 49 10.28 -16.07 -14.23
N ALA A 50 9.88 -17.34 -14.28
CA ALA A 50 10.74 -18.47 -13.91
C ALA A 50 12.08 -18.43 -14.65
N LYS A 51 12.02 -18.14 -15.98
CA LYS A 51 13.21 -18.07 -16.81
C LYS A 51 14.21 -17.01 -16.31
N VAL A 52 13.73 -15.91 -15.77
CA VAL A 52 14.58 -14.84 -15.23
C VAL A 52 15.20 -15.23 -13.89
N LEU A 53 14.47 -16.05 -13.12
CA LEU A 53 14.88 -16.42 -11.76
C LEU A 53 15.66 -17.74 -11.71
N GLU A 54 15.63 -18.52 -12.80
CA GLU A 54 16.23 -19.85 -12.85
C GLU A 54 17.73 -19.79 -12.59
N GLY A 55 18.22 -20.66 -11.72
CA GLY A 55 19.64 -20.69 -11.35
C GLY A 55 20.04 -19.62 -10.33
N GLY A 56 19.13 -18.71 -10.01
CA GLY A 56 19.40 -17.67 -9.05
C GLY A 56 19.31 -18.14 -7.60
N LYS A 57 19.90 -17.36 -6.70
CA LYS A 57 19.86 -17.61 -5.27
C LYS A 57 19.11 -16.46 -4.58
N ARG A 58 18.14 -16.81 -3.73
CA ARG A 58 17.43 -15.79 -2.94
C ARG A 58 18.39 -15.15 -1.93
N ILE A 59 18.47 -13.82 -1.92
CA ILE A 59 19.37 -13.11 -1.02
C ILE A 59 18.63 -12.23 -0.01
N ALA A 60 17.37 -11.86 -0.29
CA ALA A 60 16.60 -11.03 0.62
C ALA A 60 15.10 -11.22 0.38
N TYR A 61 14.31 -10.85 1.38
CA TYR A 61 12.85 -10.88 1.32
C TYR A 61 12.30 -9.71 2.13
N GLY A 62 11.16 -9.20 1.70
CA GLY A 62 10.47 -8.17 2.47
C GLY A 62 9.01 -8.06 2.04
N ALA A 63 8.20 -7.51 2.92
CA ALA A 63 6.79 -7.23 2.64
C ALA A 63 6.36 -5.99 3.40
N ARG A 64 5.50 -5.20 2.79
CA ARG A 64 4.96 -3.98 3.41
C ARG A 64 3.53 -3.76 2.93
N ALA A 65 2.68 -3.29 3.83
CA ALA A 65 1.38 -2.75 3.47
C ALA A 65 1.55 -1.26 3.20
N VAL A 66 0.87 -0.78 2.16
CA VAL A 66 0.94 0.63 1.74
C VAL A 66 -0.48 1.16 1.59
N THR A 67 -0.76 2.30 2.20
CA THR A 67 -2.06 2.95 2.07
C THR A 67 -2.14 3.68 0.73
N LYS A 68 -3.19 3.38 -0.03
CA LYS A 68 -3.41 3.98 -1.34
C LYS A 68 -4.75 4.72 -1.43
N GLY A 69 -5.30 5.14 -0.29
CA GLY A 69 -6.60 5.82 -0.24
C GLY A 69 -6.61 7.21 -0.87
N GLY A 70 -5.46 7.84 -1.02
CA GLY A 70 -5.35 9.14 -1.67
C GLY A 70 -5.84 10.29 -0.83
N LEU A 71 -6.21 11.39 -1.49
CA LEU A 71 -6.55 12.66 -0.83
C LEU A 71 -7.57 12.51 0.31
N GLN A 72 -8.63 11.72 0.07
CA GLN A 72 -9.72 11.56 1.05
C GLN A 72 -9.32 10.77 2.29
N SER A 73 -8.18 10.06 2.23
CA SER A 73 -7.71 9.19 3.31
C SER A 73 -6.53 9.77 4.07
N ILE A 74 -6.10 10.99 3.73
CA ILE A 74 -5.01 11.62 4.47
C ILE A 74 -5.50 11.88 5.90
N PRO A 75 -4.84 11.29 6.91
CA PRO A 75 -5.24 11.50 8.29
C PRO A 75 -4.85 12.91 8.77
N GLN A 76 -5.11 13.22 10.02
CA GLN A 76 -4.51 14.38 10.66
C GLN A 76 -3.00 14.18 10.64
N SER A 77 -2.30 14.98 9.84
CA SER A 77 -0.90 14.73 9.53
C SER A 77 0.05 15.27 10.58
N ALA A 78 -0.42 16.16 11.45
CA ALA A 78 0.37 16.72 12.54
C ALA A 78 -0.33 16.47 13.87
N PHE A 79 0.45 16.21 14.90
CA PHE A 79 -0.03 16.04 16.26
C PHE A 79 1.04 16.59 17.22
N PRO A 80 0.72 16.85 18.47
CA PRO A 80 1.73 17.42 19.38
C PRO A 80 2.98 16.55 19.44
N GLY A 81 4.13 17.14 19.09
CA GLY A 81 5.42 16.50 19.11
C GLY A 81 5.72 15.62 17.91
N GLY A 82 4.84 15.56 16.88
CA GLY A 82 5.12 14.68 15.75
C GLY A 82 4.34 14.99 14.48
N ALA A 83 4.74 14.33 13.39
CA ALA A 83 4.09 14.48 12.10
C ALA A 83 4.22 13.18 11.28
N LEU A 84 3.19 12.89 10.50
CA LEU A 84 3.17 11.75 9.57
C LEU A 84 3.57 12.22 8.18
N LEU A 85 4.53 11.52 7.57
CA LEU A 85 5.05 11.87 6.25
C LEU A 85 4.99 10.67 5.31
N GLY A 86 5.00 10.94 4.02
CA GLY A 86 5.12 9.92 2.98
C GLY A 86 4.08 8.82 3.08
N CYS A 87 4.55 7.58 3.06
CA CYS A 87 3.67 6.41 3.12
C CYS A 87 2.93 6.29 4.46
N SER A 88 3.50 6.82 5.54
CA SER A 88 2.82 6.82 6.84
C SER A 88 1.58 7.71 6.82
N ALA A 89 1.56 8.74 5.98
CA ALA A 89 0.39 9.60 5.77
C ALA A 89 -0.47 9.15 4.58
N GLY A 90 -0.07 8.07 3.88
CA GLY A 90 -0.85 7.54 2.77
C GLY A 90 -0.78 8.34 1.49
N LEU A 91 0.37 8.94 1.18
CA LEU A 91 0.51 9.92 0.10
C LEU A 91 0.84 9.31 -1.28
N VAL A 92 0.52 8.04 -1.49
CA VAL A 92 0.78 7.36 -2.77
C VAL A 92 -0.18 7.89 -3.85
N ASN A 93 0.40 8.25 -5.01
CA ASN A 93 -0.39 8.57 -6.20
C ASN A 93 -0.72 7.24 -6.88
N LEU A 94 -1.95 6.78 -6.71
CA LEU A 94 -2.37 5.44 -7.12
C LEU A 94 -2.19 5.17 -8.63
N PRO A 95 -2.69 6.01 -9.56
CA PRO A 95 -2.51 5.72 -10.98
C PRO A 95 -1.05 5.67 -11.44
N ARG A 96 -0.20 6.46 -10.81
CA ARG A 96 1.24 6.43 -11.12
C ARG A 96 1.97 5.27 -10.46
N ILE A 97 1.35 4.67 -9.45
CA ILE A 97 1.99 3.64 -8.60
C ILE A 97 3.28 4.20 -7.99
N LYS A 98 3.26 5.49 -7.64
CA LYS A 98 4.45 6.20 -7.13
C LYS A 98 4.08 7.06 -5.93
N GLY A 99 4.94 7.04 -4.93
CA GLY A 99 4.77 7.85 -3.72
C GLY A 99 6.03 8.64 -3.35
N ASN A 100 7.17 8.34 -3.99
CA ASN A 100 8.46 8.91 -3.59
C ASN A 100 8.46 10.44 -3.66
N HIS A 101 7.94 11.01 -4.76
CA HIS A 101 7.88 12.47 -4.92
C HIS A 101 7.04 13.12 -3.82
N ASN A 102 5.88 12.53 -3.49
CA ASN A 102 5.03 13.06 -2.43
C ASN A 102 5.66 12.87 -1.05
N ALA A 103 6.40 11.78 -0.85
CA ALA A 103 7.13 11.57 0.41
C ALA A 103 8.20 12.64 0.58
N MET A 104 8.95 12.94 -0.48
CA MET A 104 9.99 13.98 -0.45
C MET A 104 9.40 15.36 -0.20
N TYR A 105 8.34 15.73 -0.91
CA TYR A 105 7.66 17.02 -0.68
C TYR A 105 7.09 17.12 0.73
N SER A 106 6.53 16.04 1.27
CA SER A 106 6.01 16.06 2.63
C SER A 106 7.15 16.23 3.65
N GLY A 107 8.31 15.61 3.38
CA GLY A 107 9.48 15.77 4.23
C GLY A 107 9.98 17.21 4.24
N ILE A 108 10.07 17.84 3.06
CA ILE A 108 10.48 19.24 2.94
C ILE A 108 9.51 20.14 3.73
N ALA A 109 8.20 19.97 3.50
CA ALA A 109 7.19 20.80 4.16
C ALA A 109 7.23 20.63 5.68
N ALA A 110 7.44 19.40 6.17
CA ALA A 110 7.52 19.15 7.61
C ALA A 110 8.79 19.77 8.21
N ALA A 111 9.91 19.66 7.50
CA ALA A 111 11.18 20.25 7.98
C ALA A 111 11.09 21.77 8.07
N GLU A 112 10.51 22.42 7.06
CA GLU A 112 10.34 23.87 7.06
C GLU A 112 9.40 24.32 8.20
N ALA A 113 8.30 23.60 8.41
CA ALA A 113 7.35 23.92 9.48
C ALA A 113 8.01 23.72 10.86
N ALA A 114 8.74 22.61 11.03
CA ALA A 114 9.42 22.32 12.31
C ALA A 114 10.51 23.36 12.60
N TYR A 115 11.28 23.70 11.59
CA TYR A 115 12.34 24.72 11.75
C TYR A 115 11.74 26.05 12.21
N THR A 116 10.68 26.49 11.52
CA THR A 116 10.01 27.75 11.87
C THR A 116 9.45 27.73 13.29
N ALA A 117 8.82 26.61 13.67
CA ALA A 117 8.26 26.47 15.02
C ALA A 117 9.37 26.56 16.09
N LEU A 118 10.49 25.87 15.85
CA LEU A 118 11.59 25.90 16.80
C LEU A 118 12.23 27.29 16.92
N GLN A 119 12.35 28.02 15.80
CA GLN A 119 12.85 29.39 15.83
C GLN A 119 11.94 30.33 16.65
N ASN A 120 10.65 30.01 16.70
CA ASN A 120 9.68 30.78 17.48
C ASN A 120 9.50 30.24 18.90
N GLY A 121 10.39 29.36 19.36
CA GLY A 121 10.34 28.82 20.72
C GLY A 121 9.24 27.80 20.96
N GLN A 122 8.61 27.32 19.90
CA GLN A 122 7.54 26.31 20.00
C GLN A 122 8.16 24.91 19.94
N SER A 123 7.98 24.13 20.98
CA SER A 123 8.52 22.79 21.08
C SER A 123 7.43 21.84 21.58
N GLY A 124 7.14 20.81 20.81
CA GLY A 124 6.11 19.84 21.17
C GLY A 124 4.72 20.24 20.76
N ASP A 125 4.55 21.39 20.13
CA ASP A 125 3.23 21.86 19.64
C ASP A 125 2.83 21.15 18.34
N MET A 126 1.58 21.30 17.98
CA MET A 126 1.06 20.75 16.72
C MET A 126 1.52 21.61 15.55
N LEU A 127 2.17 20.99 14.56
CA LEU A 127 2.67 21.68 13.36
C LEU A 127 1.54 21.95 12.36
N VAL A 128 0.63 22.88 12.68
CA VAL A 128 -0.51 23.22 11.82
C VAL A 128 -0.04 23.69 10.44
N ALA A 129 1.08 24.42 10.39
CA ALA A 129 1.65 24.90 9.13
C ALA A 129 2.02 23.74 8.21
N TYR A 130 2.49 22.63 8.76
CA TYR A 130 2.80 21.43 7.96
C TYR A 130 1.53 20.83 7.34
N ASP A 131 0.47 20.62 8.12
CA ASP A 131 -0.76 20.03 7.59
C ASP A 131 -1.34 20.92 6.48
N THR A 132 -1.27 22.24 6.66
CA THR A 132 -1.71 23.20 5.64
C THR A 132 -0.85 23.09 4.37
N ALA A 133 0.46 23.10 4.52
CA ALA A 133 1.40 23.00 3.38
C ALA A 133 1.22 21.68 2.64
N LEU A 134 1.00 20.59 3.38
CA LEU A 134 0.77 19.27 2.79
C LEU A 134 -0.48 19.27 1.90
N ARG A 135 -1.59 19.80 2.41
CA ARG A 135 -2.88 19.74 1.72
C ARG A 135 -2.99 20.75 0.57
N GLN A 136 -2.39 21.92 0.72
CA GLN A 136 -2.49 23.01 -0.28
C GLN A 136 -1.30 23.06 -1.23
N GLY A 137 -0.20 22.43 -0.86
CA GLY A 137 1.04 22.42 -1.63
C GLY A 137 1.07 21.36 -2.73
N PRO A 138 2.26 21.02 -3.19
CA PRO A 138 2.44 20.07 -4.31
C PRO A 138 1.77 18.72 -4.08
N VAL A 139 1.84 18.18 -2.86
CA VAL A 139 1.26 16.88 -2.51
C VAL A 139 -0.26 16.91 -2.68
N GLY A 140 -0.92 17.89 -2.06
CA GLY A 140 -2.37 18.02 -2.16
C GLY A 140 -2.82 18.22 -3.61
N LYS A 141 -2.08 19.05 -4.37
CA LYS A 141 -2.39 19.30 -5.79
C LYS A 141 -2.24 18.03 -6.62
N ASP A 142 -1.19 17.23 -6.38
CA ASP A 142 -0.98 15.97 -7.09
C ASP A 142 -2.10 14.97 -6.79
N LEU A 143 -2.42 14.78 -5.50
CA LEU A 143 -3.44 13.83 -5.09
C LEU A 143 -4.85 14.26 -5.49
N LYS A 144 -5.10 15.59 -5.56
CA LYS A 144 -6.40 16.11 -5.97
C LYS A 144 -6.75 15.69 -7.42
N LYS A 145 -5.74 15.63 -8.29
CA LYS A 145 -5.95 15.24 -9.70
C LYS A 145 -6.44 13.80 -9.84
N VAL A 146 -6.06 12.93 -8.90
CA VAL A 146 -6.33 11.49 -9.01
C VAL A 146 -7.30 10.99 -7.92
N ARG A 147 -7.94 11.90 -7.20
CA ARG A 147 -8.68 11.57 -5.97
C ARG A 147 -9.83 10.57 -6.16
N ASN A 148 -10.40 10.50 -7.36
CA ASN A 148 -11.54 9.62 -7.61
C ASN A 148 -11.16 8.24 -8.14
N VAL A 149 -9.88 8.00 -8.47
CA VAL A 149 -9.46 6.73 -9.07
C VAL A 149 -9.71 5.55 -8.12
N ALA A 150 -9.32 5.70 -6.84
CA ALA A 150 -9.52 4.62 -5.87
C ALA A 150 -10.99 4.32 -5.61
N PRO A 151 -11.86 5.33 -5.34
CA PRO A 151 -13.30 5.07 -5.19
C PRO A 151 -13.95 4.46 -6.43
N LEU A 152 -13.59 4.92 -7.63
CA LEU A 152 -14.14 4.38 -8.87
C LEU A 152 -13.69 2.93 -9.08
N ASN A 153 -12.43 2.64 -8.80
CA ASN A 153 -11.90 1.29 -8.88
C ASN A 153 -12.62 0.34 -7.91
N ALA A 154 -12.88 0.81 -6.70
CA ALA A 154 -13.57 0.01 -5.69
C ALA A 154 -15.03 -0.29 -6.08
N ARG A 155 -15.71 0.67 -6.74
CA ARG A 155 -17.11 0.53 -7.13
C ARG A 155 -17.30 -0.30 -8.40
N PHE A 156 -16.45 -0.07 -9.40
CA PHE A 156 -16.67 -0.61 -10.76
C PHE A 156 -15.63 -1.67 -11.15
N GLY A 157 -14.76 -2.05 -10.22
CA GLY A 157 -13.71 -3.03 -10.46
C GLY A 157 -12.56 -2.47 -11.29
N PRO A 158 -11.53 -3.29 -11.56
CA PRO A 158 -10.31 -2.77 -12.23
C PRO A 158 -10.56 -2.16 -13.60
N LEU A 159 -11.36 -2.79 -14.45
CA LEU A 159 -11.60 -2.29 -15.82
C LEU A 159 -12.49 -1.04 -15.83
N GLY A 160 -13.62 -1.10 -15.14
CA GLY A 160 -14.52 0.05 -15.04
C GLY A 160 -13.89 1.22 -14.32
N GLY A 161 -13.15 0.93 -13.26
CA GLY A 161 -12.42 1.95 -12.51
C GLY A 161 -11.32 2.61 -13.33
N LEU A 162 -10.62 1.83 -14.18
CA LEU A 162 -9.60 2.37 -15.07
C LEU A 162 -10.22 3.33 -16.09
N ALA A 163 -11.32 2.92 -16.72
CA ALA A 163 -11.99 3.74 -17.75
C ALA A 163 -12.52 5.05 -17.15
N LEU A 164 -13.32 4.93 -16.07
CA LEU A 164 -13.95 6.10 -15.45
C LEU A 164 -12.93 6.98 -14.73
N GLY A 165 -11.95 6.36 -14.08
CA GLY A 165 -10.88 7.09 -13.40
C GLY A 165 -9.97 7.81 -14.36
N GLY A 166 -9.65 7.19 -15.49
CA GLY A 166 -8.87 7.81 -16.55
C GLY A 166 -9.60 9.02 -17.13
N PHE A 167 -10.89 8.85 -17.42
CA PHE A 167 -11.75 9.92 -17.92
C PHE A 167 -11.77 11.10 -16.92
N ASP A 168 -11.99 10.82 -15.64
CA ASP A 168 -12.05 11.86 -14.62
C ASP A 168 -10.70 12.59 -14.47
N MET A 169 -9.59 11.85 -14.50
CA MET A 169 -8.26 12.45 -14.44
C MET A 169 -8.00 13.36 -15.64
N TRP A 170 -8.44 12.93 -16.83
CA TRP A 170 -8.31 13.73 -18.05
C TRP A 170 -9.08 15.04 -17.91
N PHE A 171 -10.35 14.96 -17.50
CA PHE A 171 -11.19 16.13 -17.22
C PHE A 171 -10.54 17.06 -16.18
N GLN A 172 -10.10 16.48 -15.07
CA GLN A 172 -9.47 17.25 -13.99
C GLN A 172 -8.20 17.96 -14.47
N THR A 173 -7.45 17.31 -15.36
CA THR A 173 -6.18 17.87 -15.86
C THR A 173 -6.43 19.02 -16.85
N LEU A 174 -7.40 18.86 -17.75
CA LEU A 174 -7.66 19.85 -18.80
C LEU A 174 -8.54 21.00 -18.31
N LEU A 175 -9.57 20.70 -17.53
CA LEU A 175 -10.59 21.68 -17.17
C LEU A 175 -10.51 22.13 -15.70
N GLY A 176 -9.67 21.48 -14.89
CA GLY A 176 -9.48 21.87 -13.50
C GLY A 176 -10.56 21.38 -12.53
N PHE A 177 -11.56 20.63 -13.02
CA PHE A 177 -12.62 20.12 -12.16
C PHE A 177 -12.97 18.69 -12.52
N SER A 178 -13.65 18.01 -11.59
CA SER A 178 -14.11 16.63 -11.78
C SER A 178 -15.64 16.63 -11.94
N LEU A 179 -16.12 15.84 -12.88
CA LEU A 179 -17.57 15.66 -13.06
C LEU A 179 -18.20 14.90 -11.88
N PHE A 180 -17.40 14.13 -11.15
CA PHE A 180 -17.87 13.35 -10.00
C PHE A 180 -17.70 14.10 -8.67
N GLY A 181 -17.14 15.32 -8.69
CA GLY A 181 -16.77 16.01 -7.45
C GLY A 181 -15.65 15.28 -6.72
N THR A 182 -15.81 15.04 -5.43
CA THR A 182 -14.89 14.22 -4.64
C THR A 182 -15.68 13.05 -4.06
N LEU A 183 -15.45 11.88 -4.62
CA LEU A 183 -16.13 10.66 -4.19
C LEU A 183 -15.57 10.17 -2.86
N LYS A 184 -16.45 9.66 -2.02
CA LYS A 184 -16.04 9.04 -0.75
C LYS A 184 -15.72 7.56 -0.98
N HIS A 185 -14.81 7.05 -0.19
CA HIS A 185 -14.58 5.62 -0.12
C HIS A 185 -15.82 4.94 0.47
N GLY A 186 -16.15 3.77 -0.04
CA GLY A 186 -17.33 3.04 0.43
C GLY A 186 -17.00 2.17 1.63
N LYS A 187 -16.50 0.97 1.35
CA LYS A 187 -16.17 -0.01 2.40
C LYS A 187 -14.68 0.02 2.71
N THR A 188 -14.34 -0.34 3.93
CA THR A 188 -12.95 -0.62 4.28
C THR A 188 -12.51 -1.93 3.61
N ASP A 189 -11.20 -2.17 3.57
CA ASP A 189 -10.69 -3.41 2.99
C ASP A 189 -11.26 -4.63 3.75
N ALA A 190 -11.27 -4.58 5.08
CA ALA A 190 -11.82 -5.67 5.90
C ALA A 190 -13.30 -5.93 5.60
N GLN A 191 -14.08 -4.87 5.41
CA GLN A 191 -15.51 -5.00 5.09
C GLN A 191 -15.76 -5.56 3.67
N SER A 192 -14.74 -5.59 2.83
CA SER A 192 -14.86 -6.11 1.47
C SER A 192 -14.75 -7.63 1.42
N THR A 193 -14.07 -8.22 2.39
CA THR A 193 -13.92 -9.67 2.49
C THR A 193 -15.28 -10.32 2.78
N GLN A 194 -15.60 -11.37 2.06
CA GLN A 194 -16.88 -12.07 2.17
C GLN A 194 -16.71 -13.37 2.96
N GLU A 195 -17.84 -13.94 3.37
CA GLU A 195 -17.87 -15.20 4.08
C GLU A 195 -17.23 -16.33 3.24
N ALA A 196 -16.46 -17.19 3.90
CA ALA A 196 -15.75 -18.28 3.24
C ALA A 196 -16.71 -19.20 2.47
N ALA A 197 -17.90 -19.43 3.01
CA ALA A 197 -18.90 -20.29 2.38
C ALA A 197 -19.34 -19.83 0.98
N LYS A 198 -19.09 -18.57 0.63
CA LYS A 198 -19.45 -18.00 -0.69
C LYS A 198 -18.34 -18.18 -1.71
N HIS A 199 -17.25 -18.83 -1.35
CA HIS A 199 -16.06 -18.95 -2.21
C HIS A 199 -15.51 -20.36 -2.20
N GLN A 200 -14.78 -20.68 -3.26
CA GLN A 200 -14.03 -21.92 -3.30
C GLN A 200 -12.63 -21.72 -2.76
N PRO A 201 -12.11 -22.66 -1.97
CA PRO A 201 -10.71 -22.63 -1.56
C PRO A 201 -9.79 -22.57 -2.77
N ILE A 202 -8.66 -21.90 -2.61
CA ILE A 202 -7.62 -21.85 -3.66
C ILE A 202 -6.55 -22.86 -3.29
N ASP A 203 -6.33 -23.82 -4.17
CA ASP A 203 -5.29 -24.81 -3.97
C ASP A 203 -3.96 -24.22 -4.45
N TYR A 204 -3.08 -23.93 -3.50
CA TYR A 204 -1.76 -23.40 -3.79
C TYR A 204 -0.74 -24.53 -3.80
N PRO A 205 0.07 -24.64 -4.88
CA PRO A 205 1.11 -25.66 -4.91
C PRO A 205 2.15 -25.43 -3.80
N LYS A 206 2.67 -26.51 -3.26
CA LYS A 206 3.73 -26.43 -2.26
C LYS A 206 4.96 -25.77 -2.86
N PRO A 207 5.64 -24.87 -2.12
CA PRO A 207 6.89 -24.29 -2.61
C PRO A 207 7.94 -25.36 -2.90
N ASP A 208 8.68 -25.14 -3.99
CA ASP A 208 9.65 -26.13 -4.49
C ASP A 208 11.06 -25.95 -3.89
N GLY A 209 11.29 -24.92 -3.10
CA GLY A 209 12.58 -24.64 -2.50
C GLY A 209 13.62 -24.08 -3.48
N LYS A 210 13.23 -23.85 -4.73
CA LYS A 210 14.12 -23.32 -5.79
C LYS A 210 13.64 -21.96 -6.26
N LEU A 211 12.45 -21.89 -6.83
CA LEU A 211 11.83 -20.63 -7.27
C LEU A 211 10.88 -20.10 -6.20
N SER A 212 10.21 -20.98 -5.48
CA SER A 212 9.25 -20.61 -4.46
C SER A 212 9.66 -21.19 -3.11
N PHE A 213 9.32 -20.48 -2.03
CA PHE A 213 9.81 -20.81 -0.70
C PHE A 213 8.67 -20.70 0.31
N ASP A 214 8.78 -21.46 1.39
CA ASP A 214 7.83 -21.37 2.50
C ASP A 214 8.04 -20.10 3.33
N ARG A 215 7.06 -19.79 4.17
CA ARG A 215 7.06 -18.55 4.95
C ARG A 215 8.23 -18.46 5.93
N LEU A 216 8.49 -19.54 6.65
CA LEU A 216 9.55 -19.55 7.67
C LEU A 216 10.92 -19.30 7.04
N THR A 217 11.18 -19.99 5.91
CA THR A 217 12.43 -19.79 5.19
C THR A 217 12.58 -18.36 4.68
N ASN A 218 11.48 -17.73 4.22
CA ASN A 218 11.55 -16.35 3.75
C ASN A 218 11.71 -15.35 4.89
N VAL A 219 11.09 -15.59 6.04
CA VAL A 219 11.22 -14.69 7.19
C VAL A 219 12.69 -14.56 7.62
N SER A 220 13.46 -15.65 7.55
CA SER A 220 14.87 -15.59 7.92
C SER A 220 15.70 -14.67 7.00
N PHE A 221 15.19 -14.36 5.80
CA PHE A 221 15.84 -13.43 4.85
C PHE A 221 15.27 -12.02 4.94
N ALA A 222 14.32 -11.76 5.85
CA ALA A 222 13.71 -10.44 5.99
C ALA A 222 14.61 -9.45 6.72
N MET A 223 15.58 -9.96 7.45
CA MET A 223 16.53 -9.15 8.23
C MET A 223 15.81 -8.17 9.17
N THR A 224 14.63 -8.57 9.64
CA THR A 224 13.87 -7.76 10.59
C THR A 224 14.51 -7.85 11.97
N ASN A 225 14.71 -6.69 12.58
CA ASN A 225 15.22 -6.62 13.93
C ASN A 225 14.39 -5.57 14.68
N HIS A 226 13.63 -6.01 15.65
CA HIS A 226 12.76 -5.15 16.42
C HIS A 226 13.31 -4.97 17.84
N GLU A 227 13.09 -3.78 18.39
CA GLU A 227 13.41 -3.51 19.79
C GLU A 227 12.56 -4.43 20.68
N GLU A 228 13.23 -5.20 21.54
CA GLU A 228 12.53 -6.19 22.38
C GLU A 228 11.51 -5.56 23.32
N SER A 229 11.81 -4.34 23.79
CA SER A 229 10.95 -3.64 24.75
C SER A 229 9.91 -2.73 24.11
N GLN A 230 9.81 -2.69 22.76
CA GLN A 230 8.83 -1.82 22.12
C GLN A 230 7.41 -2.26 22.48
N PRO A 231 6.48 -1.31 22.65
CA PRO A 231 5.10 -1.67 22.96
C PRO A 231 4.47 -2.53 21.86
N VAL A 232 3.70 -3.54 22.26
CA VAL A 232 2.98 -4.40 21.33
C VAL A 232 1.89 -3.60 20.64
N HIS A 233 1.95 -3.50 19.30
CA HIS A 233 0.98 -2.74 18.52
C HIS A 233 -0.27 -3.54 18.16
N LEU A 234 -0.19 -4.87 18.18
CA LEU A 234 -1.36 -5.74 17.99
C LEU A 234 -1.92 -6.11 19.36
N LYS A 235 -3.18 -5.81 19.56
CA LYS A 235 -3.86 -6.09 20.82
C LYS A 235 -5.01 -7.08 20.59
N LEU A 236 -5.14 -8.03 21.51
CA LEU A 236 -6.25 -8.98 21.49
C LEU A 236 -7.35 -8.47 22.41
N ALA A 237 -8.58 -8.50 21.93
CA ALA A 237 -9.74 -8.18 22.76
C ALA A 237 -9.93 -9.25 23.85
N ASP A 238 -9.65 -10.52 23.50
CA ASP A 238 -9.72 -11.65 24.42
C ASP A 238 -8.68 -12.67 23.96
N ALA A 239 -7.74 -13.00 24.84
CA ALA A 239 -6.66 -13.94 24.54
C ALA A 239 -7.15 -15.36 24.22
N ARG A 240 -8.38 -15.69 24.57
CA ARG A 240 -8.97 -17.00 24.29
C ARG A 240 -9.48 -17.14 22.86
N ILE A 241 -9.72 -16.02 22.15
CA ILE A 241 -10.25 -16.05 20.78
C ILE A 241 -9.39 -16.90 19.83
N PRO A 242 -8.07 -16.71 19.77
CA PRO A 242 -7.25 -17.54 18.87
C PRO A 242 -7.36 -19.03 19.19
N ILE A 243 -7.44 -19.38 20.46
CA ILE A 243 -7.54 -20.77 20.90
C ILE A 243 -8.88 -21.38 20.48
N SER A 244 -9.98 -20.62 20.64
CA SER A 244 -11.32 -21.14 20.35
C SER A 244 -11.64 -21.20 18.86
N VAL A 245 -10.97 -20.36 18.04
CA VAL A 245 -11.27 -20.25 16.61
C VAL A 245 -10.35 -21.12 15.76
N ASN A 246 -9.11 -21.23 16.10
CA ASN A 246 -8.12 -21.90 15.24
C ASN A 246 -7.09 -22.72 16.02
N UNK A 247 -7.44 -23.11 17.33
CA UNK A 247 -6.68 -23.88 17.87
C UNK A 247 -5.90 -24.07 17.60
#